data_9a0ebb6ec7ed2c571e68051505351687
#
_entry.id   9a0ebb6ec7ed2c571e68051505351687
#
_cell.length_a   1.000
_cell.length_b   1.000
_cell.length_c   1.000
_cell.angle_alpha   90.00
_cell.angle_beta   90.00
_cell.angle_gamma   90.00
#
_symmetry.space_group_name_H-M   'P 1'
#
loop_
_entity.id
_entity.type
_entity.pdbx_description
1 polymer ?
#
loop_
_entity_poly.entity_id
_entity_poly.type
_entity_poly.pdbx_seq_one_letter_code
_entity_poly.pdbx_strand_id
1 'polypeptide(L)'
;MIYGICNLSAIALRKEARHSSEMVSQLLYNETYTVLDKVQDFMLIQTHLDQYEGWIQAKQFCEISEEELNALKGKKTYLINKAIVEYKGKYLTLGTPIYEPHPDAIEMPSEFHPERMVDYAQLLLGAPYLWGGRTAMGIDCSGLVQVCARMAGLLLPRDASQQVKEGELVYFLQETQPGNLAFFGEEGGPITHVGIIMGDERIIHASGQVRIDYLDQTGIFNKERNEHTHLLQAIKRIK
;
A
#
# COMPACT_ATOMS: atom_id res chain seq x y z
N MET A 1 7.08 0.41 26.93
CA MET A 1 7.19 0.14 25.49
C MET A 1 7.95 1.29 24.86
N ILE A 2 8.69 1.05 23.78
CA ILE A 2 9.42 2.09 23.04
C ILE A 2 8.64 2.37 21.75
N TYR A 3 8.30 3.63 21.52
CA TYR A 3 7.55 4.05 20.35
C TYR A 3 8.41 4.87 19.41
N GLY A 4 8.12 4.80 18.12
CA GLY A 4 8.81 5.58 17.12
C GLY A 4 7.87 6.15 16.07
N ILE A 5 8.41 7.12 15.32
CA ILE A 5 7.76 7.76 14.18
C ILE A 5 8.71 7.82 12.99
N CYS A 6 8.19 7.62 11.80
CA CYS A 6 8.95 7.85 10.58
C CYS A 6 9.09 9.36 10.34
N ASN A 7 10.27 9.91 10.55
CA ASN A 7 10.60 11.32 10.30
C ASN A 7 11.32 11.56 8.96
N LEU A 8 11.48 10.50 8.14
CA LEU A 8 12.03 10.53 6.79
C LEU A 8 10.89 10.40 5.75
N SER A 9 11.17 10.68 4.48
CA SER A 9 10.19 10.48 3.40
C SER A 9 9.63 9.06 3.37
N ALA A 10 10.50 8.07 3.55
CA ALA A 10 10.16 6.67 3.76
C ALA A 10 11.31 5.93 4.44
N ILE A 11 11.00 4.83 5.13
CA ILE A 11 11.96 3.90 5.73
C ILE A 11 11.64 2.49 5.24
N ALA A 12 12.64 1.76 4.73
CA ALA A 12 12.48 0.37 4.32
C ALA A 12 12.33 -0.55 5.54
N LEU A 13 11.30 -1.40 5.54
CA LEU A 13 11.15 -2.54 6.45
C LEU A 13 11.75 -3.78 5.80
N ARG A 14 12.62 -4.46 6.51
CA ARG A 14 13.31 -5.65 6.04
C ARG A 14 12.84 -6.89 6.79
N LYS A 15 12.89 -8.03 6.11
CA LYS A 15 12.52 -9.34 6.68
C LYS A 15 13.44 -9.77 7.81
N GLU A 16 14.74 -9.45 7.69
CA GLU A 16 15.77 -9.83 8.65
C GLU A 16 16.65 -8.62 9.01
N ALA A 17 17.34 -8.67 10.15
CA ALA A 17 18.21 -7.63 10.69
C ALA A 17 19.53 -7.50 9.92
N ARG A 18 19.49 -7.27 8.60
CA ARG A 18 20.67 -7.08 7.73
C ARG A 18 20.36 -6.24 6.49
N HIS A 19 21.34 -5.52 6.00
CA HIS A 19 21.18 -4.62 4.84
C HIS A 19 20.81 -5.33 3.54
N SER A 20 21.30 -6.54 3.33
CA SER A 20 21.02 -7.36 2.13
C SER A 20 19.71 -8.17 2.21
N SER A 21 18.95 -8.05 3.31
CA SER A 21 17.67 -8.72 3.45
C SER A 21 16.61 -8.12 2.53
N GLU A 22 15.67 -8.96 2.14
CA GLU A 22 14.45 -8.58 1.42
C GLU A 22 13.76 -7.38 2.08
N MET A 23 13.39 -6.39 1.27
CA MET A 23 12.47 -5.34 1.70
C MET A 23 11.06 -5.88 1.61
N VAL A 24 10.34 -5.91 2.71
CA VAL A 24 8.97 -6.45 2.78
C VAL A 24 7.89 -5.36 2.83
N SER A 25 8.24 -4.16 3.29
CA SER A 25 7.36 -3.00 3.32
C SER A 25 8.16 -1.70 3.45
N GLN A 26 7.45 -0.58 3.54
CA GLN A 26 8.00 0.75 3.87
C GLN A 26 7.12 1.43 4.92
N LEU A 27 7.75 2.16 5.85
CA LEU A 27 7.06 3.22 6.60
C LEU A 27 7.04 4.49 5.75
N LEU A 28 5.93 5.19 5.73
CA LEU A 28 5.83 6.54 5.17
C LEU A 28 6.00 7.59 6.28
N TYR A 29 6.33 8.81 5.92
CA TYR A 29 6.46 9.93 6.86
C TYR A 29 5.26 10.03 7.81
N ASN A 30 5.52 10.28 9.09
CA ASN A 30 4.55 10.32 10.19
C ASN A 30 3.86 8.98 10.55
N GLU A 31 4.13 7.88 9.86
CA GLU A 31 3.67 6.58 10.35
C GLU A 31 4.40 6.20 11.62
N THR A 32 3.65 5.74 12.62
CA THR A 32 4.14 5.39 13.95
C THR A 32 4.24 3.89 14.13
N TYR A 33 5.08 3.45 15.06
CA TYR A 33 5.34 2.04 15.31
C TYR A 33 5.80 1.81 16.75
N THR A 34 5.71 0.55 17.19
CA THR A 34 6.28 0.05 18.44
C THR A 34 7.55 -0.71 18.14
N VAL A 35 8.61 -0.52 18.94
CA VAL A 35 9.84 -1.32 18.89
C VAL A 35 9.61 -2.58 19.71
N LEU A 36 9.80 -3.74 19.08
CA LEU A 36 9.64 -5.06 19.70
C LEU A 36 10.98 -5.64 20.16
N ASP A 37 12.05 -5.45 19.37
CA ASP A 37 13.37 -6.02 19.66
C ASP A 37 14.48 -5.16 19.03
N LYS A 38 15.73 -5.39 19.44
CA LYS A 38 16.93 -4.73 18.91
C LYS A 38 18.05 -5.74 18.76
N VAL A 39 18.57 -5.84 17.54
CA VAL A 39 19.72 -6.69 17.21
C VAL A 39 20.75 -5.86 16.47
N GLN A 40 21.94 -5.66 17.06
CA GLN A 40 23.00 -4.83 16.49
C GLN A 40 22.51 -3.43 16.07
N ASP A 41 22.63 -3.10 14.78
CA ASP A 41 22.23 -1.82 14.19
C ASP A 41 20.79 -1.85 13.62
N PHE A 42 19.96 -2.82 14.01
CA PHE A 42 18.59 -2.97 13.55
C PHE A 42 17.61 -3.04 14.71
N MET A 43 16.39 -2.58 14.47
CA MET A 43 15.24 -2.66 15.37
C MET A 43 14.10 -3.40 14.68
N LEU A 44 13.56 -4.44 15.35
CA LEU A 44 12.29 -5.03 14.95
C LEU A 44 11.17 -4.10 15.39
N ILE A 45 10.32 -3.73 14.48
CA ILE A 45 9.19 -2.85 14.76
C ILE A 45 7.88 -3.48 14.31
N GLN A 46 6.79 -3.06 14.95
CA GLN A 46 5.43 -3.34 14.52
C GLN A 46 4.74 -2.01 14.20
N THR A 47 4.26 -1.88 12.96
CA THR A 47 3.55 -0.67 12.50
C THR A 47 2.20 -0.51 13.20
N HIS A 48 1.79 0.72 13.47
CA HIS A 48 0.44 0.95 14.02
C HIS A 48 -0.65 0.98 12.93
N LEU A 49 -0.25 1.14 11.66
CA LEU A 49 -1.18 1.19 10.52
C LEU A 49 -1.88 -0.15 10.28
N ASP A 50 -1.10 -1.22 10.20
CA ASP A 50 -1.54 -2.55 9.75
C ASP A 50 -0.93 -3.70 10.56
N GLN A 51 -0.26 -3.39 11.69
CA GLN A 51 0.40 -4.34 12.59
C GLN A 51 1.50 -5.18 11.89
N TYR A 52 2.03 -4.67 10.78
CA TYR A 52 3.07 -5.35 10.02
C TYR A 52 4.40 -5.29 10.76
N GLU A 53 5.14 -6.40 10.78
CA GLU A 53 6.44 -6.48 11.45
C GLU A 53 7.58 -6.47 10.44
N GLY A 54 8.67 -5.81 10.81
CA GLY A 54 9.87 -5.78 10.01
C GLY A 54 11.02 -5.03 10.70
N TRP A 55 12.20 -5.18 10.14
CA TRP A 55 13.43 -4.60 10.67
C TRP A 55 13.74 -3.26 9.99
N ILE A 56 13.97 -2.21 10.78
CA ILE A 56 14.51 -0.93 10.34
C ILE A 56 15.94 -0.75 10.84
N GLN A 57 16.72 0.11 10.19
CA GLN A 57 18.03 0.50 10.70
C GLN A 57 17.89 1.38 11.94
N ALA A 58 18.65 1.11 12.99
CA ALA A 58 18.64 1.91 14.23
C ALA A 58 18.96 3.39 13.99
N LYS A 59 19.76 3.72 12.96
CA LYS A 59 20.06 5.11 12.57
C LYS A 59 18.86 5.87 12.00
N GLN A 60 17.80 5.17 11.60
CA GLN A 60 16.57 5.76 11.06
C GLN A 60 15.45 5.83 12.13
N PHE A 61 15.73 5.34 13.32
CA PHE A 61 14.81 5.39 14.45
C PHE A 61 14.68 6.83 14.97
N CYS A 62 13.45 7.27 15.13
CA CYS A 62 13.11 8.52 15.79
C CYS A 62 12.12 8.20 16.91
N GLU A 63 12.59 8.29 18.16
CA GLU A 63 11.79 8.00 19.34
C GLU A 63 10.72 9.07 19.57
N ILE A 64 9.56 8.64 20.02
CA ILE A 64 8.49 9.49 20.56
C ILE A 64 8.01 8.92 21.90
N SER A 65 7.57 9.79 22.78
CA SER A 65 6.94 9.38 24.05
C SER A 65 5.54 8.82 23.82
N GLU A 66 5.01 8.12 24.81
CA GLU A 66 3.61 7.66 24.78
C GLU A 66 2.62 8.82 24.77
N GLU A 67 2.95 9.92 25.40
CA GLU A 67 2.15 11.17 25.40
C GLU A 67 2.10 11.76 23.99
N GLU A 68 3.24 11.85 23.30
CA GLU A 68 3.30 12.31 21.91
C GLU A 68 2.53 11.39 20.97
N LEU A 69 2.68 10.05 21.11
CA LEU A 69 1.89 9.08 20.34
C LEU A 69 0.39 9.28 20.54
N ASN A 70 -0.07 9.44 21.79
CA ASN A 70 -1.47 9.64 22.08
C ASN A 70 -1.98 11.01 21.58
N ALA A 71 -1.15 12.04 21.64
CA ALA A 71 -1.45 13.33 21.05
C ALA A 71 -1.61 13.25 19.52
N LEU A 72 -0.81 12.43 18.82
CA LEU A 72 -0.93 12.21 17.37
C LEU A 72 -2.22 11.48 17.01
N LYS A 73 -2.62 10.46 17.79
CA LYS A 73 -3.89 9.73 17.56
C LYS A 73 -5.13 10.62 17.64
N GLY A 74 -5.08 11.68 18.43
CA GLY A 74 -6.16 12.67 18.55
C GLY A 74 -6.17 13.75 17.47
N LYS A 75 -5.15 13.83 16.63
CA LYS A 75 -5.05 14.84 15.60
C LYS A 75 -5.85 14.47 14.35
N LYS A 76 -6.43 15.50 13.73
CA LYS A 76 -7.00 15.39 12.39
C LYS A 76 -5.90 15.00 11.40
N THR A 77 -6.14 13.95 10.64
CA THR A 77 -5.17 13.42 9.69
C THR A 77 -5.56 13.84 8.27
N TYR A 78 -4.58 14.32 7.54
CA TYR A 78 -4.68 14.61 6.12
C TYR A 78 -3.74 13.66 5.36
N LEU A 79 -4.12 13.25 4.16
CA LEU A 79 -3.34 12.37 3.31
C LEU A 79 -2.89 13.12 2.05
N ILE A 80 -1.62 13.04 1.71
CA ILE A 80 -1.10 13.58 0.44
C ILE A 80 -1.86 12.96 -0.72
N ASN A 81 -2.42 13.81 -1.60
CA ASN A 81 -3.27 13.41 -2.74
C ASN A 81 -2.61 13.61 -4.11
N LYS A 82 -1.29 13.69 -4.14
CA LYS A 82 -0.45 13.76 -5.34
C LYS A 82 0.55 12.61 -5.33
N ALA A 83 1.03 12.23 -6.51
CA ALA A 83 2.07 11.20 -6.61
C ALA A 83 3.30 11.56 -5.76
N ILE A 84 3.80 12.78 -5.89
CA ILE A 84 4.94 13.30 -5.11
C ILE A 84 4.70 14.77 -4.81
N VAL A 85 5.02 15.19 -3.57
CA VAL A 85 4.96 16.57 -3.08
C VAL A 85 6.22 16.88 -2.28
N GLU A 86 6.79 18.06 -2.47
CA GLU A 86 7.79 18.58 -1.53
C GLU A 86 7.08 19.15 -0.30
N TYR A 87 7.47 18.67 0.88
CA TYR A 87 6.90 19.07 2.14
C TYR A 87 7.98 19.16 3.22
N LYS A 88 8.25 20.38 3.71
CA LYS A 88 9.25 20.64 4.78
C LYS A 88 10.63 19.98 4.47
N GLY A 89 11.11 20.11 3.24
CA GLY A 89 12.39 19.57 2.78
C GLY A 89 12.40 18.04 2.60
N LYS A 90 11.23 17.39 2.49
CA LYS A 90 11.07 15.97 2.20
C LYS A 90 10.18 15.78 0.98
N TYR A 91 10.34 14.66 0.28
CA TYR A 91 9.45 14.26 -0.80
C TYR A 91 8.45 13.24 -0.24
N LEU A 92 7.19 13.67 -0.09
CA LEU A 92 6.11 12.82 0.36
C LEU A 92 5.35 12.26 -0.84
N THR A 93 4.78 11.07 -0.68
CA THR A 93 4.06 10.36 -1.74
C THR A 93 2.57 10.22 -1.39
N LEU A 94 1.77 9.83 -2.38
CA LEU A 94 0.34 9.55 -2.23
C LEU A 94 0.07 8.72 -0.96
N GLY A 95 -0.94 9.11 -0.19
CA GLY A 95 -1.36 8.43 1.03
C GLY A 95 -0.47 8.68 2.26
N THR A 96 0.60 9.49 2.14
CA THR A 96 1.41 9.88 3.30
C THR A 96 0.60 10.75 4.27
N PRO A 97 0.54 10.41 5.58
CA PRO A 97 -0.22 11.19 6.55
C PRO A 97 0.52 12.45 6.97
N ILE A 98 -0.21 13.56 7.08
CA ILE A 98 0.23 14.80 7.72
C ILE A 98 -0.85 15.28 8.70
N TYR A 99 -0.46 16.10 9.69
CA TYR A 99 -1.35 16.54 10.77
C TYR A 99 -1.72 18.03 10.68
N GLU A 100 -1.50 18.64 9.53
CA GLU A 100 -1.89 20.02 9.24
C GLU A 100 -2.47 20.08 7.83
N PRO A 101 -3.40 21.02 7.55
CA PRO A 101 -3.94 21.22 6.21
C PRO A 101 -2.83 21.57 5.20
N HIS A 102 -2.93 21.03 3.99
CA HIS A 102 -2.00 21.32 2.89
C HIS A 102 -2.77 21.33 1.57
N PRO A 103 -2.42 22.21 0.58
CA PRO A 103 -3.11 22.28 -0.71
C PRO A 103 -3.12 20.95 -1.50
N ASP A 104 -2.06 20.15 -1.34
CA ASP A 104 -1.91 18.83 -1.97
C ASP A 104 -2.24 17.67 -1.03
N ALA A 105 -3.15 17.88 -0.08
CA ALA A 105 -3.63 16.85 0.83
C ALA A 105 -5.14 16.95 1.01
N ILE A 106 -5.77 15.82 1.25
CA ILE A 106 -7.18 15.72 1.61
C ILE A 106 -7.30 15.26 3.05
N GLU A 107 -8.36 15.63 3.73
CA GLU A 107 -8.71 15.01 5.01
C GLU A 107 -8.92 13.51 4.80
N MET A 108 -8.37 12.69 5.71
CA MET A 108 -8.57 11.24 5.65
C MET A 108 -10.08 10.93 5.66
N PRO A 109 -10.61 10.23 4.63
CA PRO A 109 -12.04 9.96 4.56
C PRO A 109 -12.51 9.12 5.74
N SER A 110 -13.69 9.43 6.27
CA SER A 110 -14.37 8.67 7.32
C SER A 110 -15.24 7.53 6.78
N GLU A 111 -15.55 7.58 5.48
CA GLU A 111 -16.34 6.57 4.77
C GLU A 111 -15.52 6.01 3.60
N PHE A 112 -15.72 4.73 3.32
CA PHE A 112 -15.01 4.06 2.23
C PHE A 112 -15.74 4.24 0.89
N HIS A 113 -14.99 4.71 -0.10
CA HIS A 113 -15.45 4.94 -1.48
C HIS A 113 -14.60 4.13 -2.45
N PRO A 114 -14.95 2.85 -2.71
CA PRO A 114 -14.11 1.94 -3.49
C PRO A 114 -13.77 2.44 -4.89
N GLU A 115 -14.69 3.13 -5.57
CA GLU A 115 -14.49 3.69 -6.91
C GLU A 115 -13.33 4.70 -6.95
N ARG A 116 -13.07 5.43 -5.86
CA ARG A 116 -11.96 6.38 -5.77
C ARG A 116 -10.58 5.71 -5.76
N MET A 117 -10.53 4.42 -5.44
CA MET A 117 -9.25 3.68 -5.54
C MET A 117 -8.68 3.74 -6.95
N VAL A 118 -9.55 3.72 -7.97
CA VAL A 118 -9.14 3.81 -9.38
C VAL A 118 -8.49 5.16 -9.67
N ASP A 119 -9.11 6.25 -9.23
CA ASP A 119 -8.60 7.62 -9.44
C ASP A 119 -7.21 7.79 -8.80
N TYR A 120 -7.04 7.30 -7.57
CA TYR A 120 -5.75 7.38 -6.88
C TYR A 120 -4.69 6.49 -7.51
N ALA A 121 -5.05 5.30 -7.98
CA ALA A 121 -4.11 4.42 -8.68
C ALA A 121 -3.64 5.04 -10.01
N GLN A 122 -4.51 5.76 -10.73
CA GLN A 122 -4.15 6.46 -11.96
C GLN A 122 -3.09 7.55 -11.74
N LEU A 123 -3.04 8.20 -10.56
CA LEU A 123 -1.97 9.15 -10.22
C LEU A 123 -0.59 8.50 -10.16
N LEU A 124 -0.54 7.18 -10.01
CA LEU A 124 0.70 6.40 -9.91
C LEU A 124 1.07 5.68 -11.22
N LEU A 125 0.34 5.89 -12.32
CA LEU A 125 0.66 5.28 -13.62
C LEU A 125 2.11 5.56 -14.01
N GLY A 126 2.83 4.49 -14.41
CA GLY A 126 4.25 4.56 -14.76
C GLY A 126 5.20 4.51 -13.57
N ALA A 127 4.71 4.52 -12.31
CA ALA A 127 5.56 4.29 -11.14
C ALA A 127 6.23 2.91 -11.24
N PRO A 128 7.55 2.80 -11.03
CA PRO A 128 8.26 1.53 -11.20
C PRO A 128 7.82 0.50 -10.16
N TYR A 129 7.81 -0.77 -10.58
CA TYR A 129 7.61 -1.88 -9.63
C TYR A 129 8.81 -2.00 -8.70
N LEU A 130 8.54 -2.04 -7.42
CA LEU A 130 9.55 -2.30 -6.40
C LEU A 130 8.94 -3.20 -5.33
N TRP A 131 9.47 -4.42 -5.18
CA TRP A 131 9.04 -5.35 -4.14
C TRP A 131 9.13 -4.72 -2.74
N GLY A 132 8.05 -4.81 -1.96
CA GLY A 132 7.94 -4.15 -0.66
C GLY A 132 7.65 -2.65 -0.72
N GLY A 133 7.55 -2.06 -1.92
CA GLY A 133 7.37 -0.62 -2.12
C GLY A 133 5.95 -0.13 -1.82
N ARG A 134 5.86 1.13 -1.31
CA ARG A 134 4.62 1.84 -1.02
C ARG A 134 4.65 3.29 -1.48
N THR A 135 5.58 3.66 -2.37
CA THR A 135 5.80 5.04 -2.82
C THR A 135 5.68 5.18 -4.33
N ALA A 136 5.43 6.38 -4.83
CA ALA A 136 5.47 6.67 -6.27
C ALA A 136 6.84 6.44 -6.90
N MET A 137 7.92 6.36 -6.11
CA MET A 137 9.28 6.06 -6.57
C MET A 137 9.55 4.56 -6.68
N GLY A 138 8.63 3.73 -6.22
CA GLY A 138 8.65 2.28 -6.29
C GLY A 138 7.53 1.70 -5.45
N ILE A 139 6.67 0.88 -6.08
CA ILE A 139 5.48 0.32 -5.48
C ILE A 139 5.25 -1.10 -5.98
N ASP A 140 4.84 -2.02 -5.08
CA ASP A 140 4.38 -3.36 -5.50
C ASP A 140 2.85 -3.43 -5.62
N CYS A 141 2.34 -4.59 -6.03
CA CYS A 141 0.92 -4.78 -6.32
C CYS A 141 0.03 -4.55 -5.09
N SER A 142 0.36 -5.15 -3.94
CA SER A 142 -0.41 -5.00 -2.71
C SER A 142 -0.18 -3.65 -2.03
N GLY A 143 1.00 -3.04 -2.17
CA GLY A 143 1.29 -1.68 -1.75
C GLY A 143 0.47 -0.64 -2.50
N LEU A 144 0.28 -0.81 -3.83
CA LEU A 144 -0.61 0.01 -4.63
C LEU A 144 -2.05 -0.05 -4.09
N VAL A 145 -2.57 -1.27 -3.90
CA VAL A 145 -3.91 -1.48 -3.35
C VAL A 145 -4.03 -0.87 -1.96
N GLN A 146 -3.07 -1.11 -1.07
CA GLN A 146 -3.08 -0.59 0.31
C GLN A 146 -3.12 0.94 0.36
N VAL A 147 -2.27 1.61 -0.44
CA VAL A 147 -2.23 3.07 -0.51
C VAL A 147 -3.53 3.64 -1.08
N CYS A 148 -4.05 3.06 -2.17
CA CYS A 148 -5.29 3.53 -2.79
C CYS A 148 -6.52 3.29 -1.89
N ALA A 149 -6.58 2.16 -1.18
CA ALA A 149 -7.64 1.88 -0.22
C ALA A 149 -7.62 2.89 0.95
N ARG A 150 -6.44 3.21 1.49
CA ARG A 150 -6.28 4.24 2.52
C ARG A 150 -6.79 5.60 2.05
N MET A 151 -6.44 6.00 0.82
CA MET A 151 -6.93 7.24 0.21
C MET A 151 -8.44 7.25 0.01
N ALA A 152 -9.04 6.08 -0.19
CA ALA A 152 -10.47 5.88 -0.35
C ALA A 152 -11.23 5.71 0.99
N GLY A 153 -10.52 5.66 2.14
CA GLY A 153 -11.12 5.59 3.48
C GLY A 153 -11.07 4.21 4.14
N LEU A 154 -10.28 3.26 3.63
CA LEU A 154 -10.16 1.92 4.20
C LEU A 154 -8.69 1.53 4.43
N LEU A 155 -8.41 0.94 5.59
CA LEU A 155 -7.10 0.35 5.88
C LEU A 155 -7.14 -1.15 5.51
N LEU A 156 -6.24 -1.57 4.64
CA LEU A 156 -6.06 -2.97 4.24
C LEU A 156 -4.73 -3.51 4.74
N PRO A 157 -4.62 -4.84 4.95
CA PRO A 157 -3.36 -5.50 5.24
C PRO A 157 -2.31 -5.25 4.13
N ARG A 158 -1.03 -5.44 4.47
CA ARG A 158 0.08 -5.20 3.56
C ARG A 158 0.14 -6.19 2.39
N ASP A 159 -0.04 -7.47 2.66
CA ASP A 159 0.23 -8.54 1.70
C ASP A 159 -1.03 -8.95 0.92
N ALA A 160 -0.91 -9.24 -0.38
CA ALA A 160 -2.00 -9.71 -1.23
C ALA A 160 -2.68 -10.97 -0.67
N SER A 161 -1.90 -11.87 -0.07
CA SER A 161 -2.39 -13.09 0.58
C SER A 161 -3.24 -12.83 1.84
N GLN A 162 -3.12 -11.66 2.43
CA GLN A 162 -3.98 -11.19 3.52
C GLN A 162 -5.18 -10.41 2.96
N GLN A 163 -4.95 -9.52 1.98
CA GLN A 163 -5.99 -8.71 1.35
C GLN A 163 -7.11 -9.56 0.72
N VAL A 164 -6.78 -10.75 0.16
CA VAL A 164 -7.78 -11.67 -0.42
C VAL A 164 -8.77 -12.22 0.61
N LYS A 165 -8.45 -12.14 1.90
CA LYS A 165 -9.35 -12.58 2.99
C LYS A 165 -10.41 -11.54 3.32
N GLU A 166 -10.20 -10.30 2.90
CA GLU A 166 -11.10 -9.19 3.15
C GLU A 166 -12.26 -9.16 2.14
N GLY A 167 -13.39 -8.61 2.57
CA GLY A 167 -14.57 -8.39 1.73
C GLY A 167 -15.28 -9.66 1.27
N GLU A 168 -16.21 -9.50 0.31
CA GLU A 168 -17.09 -10.53 -0.20
C GLU A 168 -16.64 -11.02 -1.57
N LEU A 169 -16.83 -12.32 -1.85
CA LEU A 169 -16.55 -12.89 -3.18
C LEU A 169 -17.52 -12.33 -4.23
N VAL A 170 -16.97 -12.00 -5.39
CA VAL A 170 -17.72 -11.71 -6.62
C VAL A 170 -17.44 -12.88 -7.57
N TYR A 171 -18.52 -13.60 -7.95
CA TYR A 171 -18.39 -14.85 -8.70
C TYR A 171 -18.29 -14.63 -10.22
N PHE A 172 -18.88 -13.55 -10.73
CA PHE A 172 -18.92 -13.28 -12.16
C PHE A 172 -18.27 -11.93 -12.48
N LEU A 173 -17.48 -11.89 -13.54
CA LEU A 173 -16.79 -10.68 -13.97
C LEU A 173 -17.78 -9.54 -14.31
N GLN A 174 -18.96 -9.89 -14.80
CA GLN A 174 -20.04 -8.96 -15.15
C GLN A 174 -20.64 -8.24 -13.91
N GLU A 175 -20.46 -8.80 -12.72
CA GLU A 175 -20.94 -8.21 -11.45
C GLU A 175 -19.90 -7.28 -10.80
N THR A 176 -18.73 -7.17 -11.42
CA THR A 176 -17.65 -6.33 -10.88
C THR A 176 -17.97 -4.85 -11.04
N GLN A 177 -17.45 -4.08 -10.11
CA GLN A 177 -17.56 -2.63 -10.07
C GLN A 177 -16.16 -2.01 -9.92
N PRO A 178 -15.95 -0.75 -10.36
CA PRO A 178 -14.71 -0.04 -10.10
C PRO A 178 -14.36 -0.06 -8.60
N GLY A 179 -13.10 -0.36 -8.29
CA GLY A 179 -12.62 -0.51 -6.92
C GLY A 179 -12.72 -1.93 -6.35
N ASN A 180 -13.38 -2.90 -7.05
CA ASN A 180 -13.25 -4.30 -6.68
C ASN A 180 -11.80 -4.76 -6.90
N LEU A 181 -11.34 -5.72 -6.11
CA LEU A 181 -9.99 -6.26 -6.19
C LEU A 181 -9.98 -7.62 -6.88
N ALA A 182 -9.11 -7.79 -7.86
CA ALA A 182 -8.83 -9.08 -8.49
C ALA A 182 -7.50 -9.64 -7.97
N PHE A 183 -7.51 -10.92 -7.58
CA PHE A 183 -6.38 -11.64 -7.00
C PHE A 183 -5.93 -12.77 -7.90
N PHE A 184 -4.61 -12.94 -8.01
CA PHE A 184 -4.01 -13.84 -8.98
C PHE A 184 -2.97 -14.74 -8.31
N GLY A 185 -2.77 -15.91 -8.90
CA GLY A 185 -1.80 -16.91 -8.47
C GLY A 185 -1.85 -18.12 -9.38
N GLU A 186 -1.08 -19.16 -9.08
CA GLU A 186 -1.20 -20.45 -9.73
C GLU A 186 -2.47 -21.16 -9.27
N GLU A 187 -3.03 -22.02 -10.10
CA GLU A 187 -4.24 -22.79 -9.78
C GLU A 187 -4.03 -23.63 -8.51
N GLY A 188 -4.88 -23.38 -7.49
CA GLY A 188 -4.73 -24.03 -6.18
C GLY A 188 -3.52 -23.58 -5.35
N GLY A 189 -2.74 -22.64 -5.85
CA GLY A 189 -1.56 -22.07 -5.20
C GLY A 189 -1.87 -20.83 -4.36
N PRO A 190 -0.83 -20.23 -3.76
CA PRO A 190 -0.99 -18.99 -2.99
C PRO A 190 -1.29 -17.80 -3.91
N ILE A 191 -1.97 -16.80 -3.34
CA ILE A 191 -2.12 -15.50 -4.00
C ILE A 191 -0.77 -14.79 -4.02
N THR A 192 -0.34 -14.41 -5.21
CA THR A 192 0.96 -13.74 -5.44
C THR A 192 0.82 -12.35 -6.04
N HIS A 193 -0.37 -11.98 -6.55
CA HIS A 193 -0.59 -10.70 -7.18
C HIS A 193 -2.02 -10.18 -6.95
N VAL A 194 -2.19 -8.86 -7.03
CA VAL A 194 -3.48 -8.18 -6.86
C VAL A 194 -3.53 -6.92 -7.73
N GLY A 195 -4.73 -6.56 -8.18
CA GLY A 195 -4.99 -5.32 -8.89
C GLY A 195 -6.37 -4.77 -8.59
N ILE A 196 -6.62 -3.52 -9.00
CA ILE A 196 -7.87 -2.78 -8.80
C ILE A 196 -8.64 -2.80 -10.13
N ILE A 197 -9.85 -3.34 -10.10
CA ILE A 197 -10.76 -3.37 -11.26
C ILE A 197 -11.24 -1.95 -11.54
N MET A 198 -11.15 -1.52 -12.80
CA MET A 198 -11.54 -0.19 -13.25
C MET A 198 -12.94 -0.16 -13.86
N GLY A 199 -13.53 -1.31 -14.18
CA GLY A 199 -14.66 -1.46 -15.09
C GLY A 199 -14.18 -1.67 -16.54
N ASP A 200 -15.13 -1.93 -17.46
CA ASP A 200 -14.87 -2.10 -18.90
C ASP A 200 -13.74 -3.10 -19.21
N GLU A 201 -13.76 -4.23 -18.48
CA GLU A 201 -12.75 -5.30 -18.64
C GLU A 201 -11.29 -4.81 -18.47
N ARG A 202 -11.07 -3.79 -17.61
CA ARG A 202 -9.74 -3.25 -17.33
C ARG A 202 -9.38 -3.35 -15.86
N ILE A 203 -8.08 -3.50 -15.65
CA ILE A 203 -7.45 -3.56 -14.33
C ILE A 203 -6.22 -2.66 -14.28
N ILE A 204 -6.07 -1.93 -13.17
CA ILE A 204 -4.83 -1.21 -12.86
C ILE A 204 -4.07 -1.98 -11.78
N HIS A 205 -2.80 -2.26 -12.05
CA HIS A 205 -1.95 -3.06 -11.17
C HIS A 205 -0.48 -2.69 -11.33
N ALA A 206 0.39 -3.17 -10.41
CA ALA A 206 1.83 -2.95 -10.49
C ALA A 206 2.53 -4.25 -10.96
N SER A 207 3.03 -4.25 -12.19
CA SER A 207 3.81 -5.34 -12.81
C SER A 207 4.82 -4.75 -13.77
N GLY A 208 6.11 -4.74 -13.37
CA GLY A 208 7.17 -3.96 -13.98
C GLY A 208 7.03 -2.46 -13.69
N GLN A 209 5.84 -1.94 -13.82
CA GLN A 209 5.40 -0.59 -13.43
C GLN A 209 3.90 -0.61 -13.09
N VAL A 210 3.37 0.46 -12.54
CA VAL A 210 1.91 0.64 -12.45
C VAL A 210 1.37 0.85 -13.85
N ARG A 211 0.45 -0.01 -14.29
CA ARG A 211 -0.06 -0.07 -15.66
C ARG A 211 -1.52 -0.49 -15.70
N ILE A 212 -2.15 -0.28 -16.84
CA ILE A 212 -3.51 -0.74 -17.13
C ILE A 212 -3.42 -1.84 -18.19
N ASP A 213 -4.01 -3.00 -17.88
CA ASP A 213 -4.16 -4.12 -18.80
C ASP A 213 -5.62 -4.56 -18.89
N TYR A 214 -5.93 -5.52 -19.77
CA TYR A 214 -7.25 -6.13 -19.86
C TYR A 214 -7.41 -7.22 -18.81
N LEU A 215 -8.64 -7.39 -18.33
CA LEU A 215 -9.03 -8.43 -17.39
C LEU A 215 -10.15 -9.25 -17.99
N ASP A 216 -9.96 -10.57 -18.11
CA ASP A 216 -10.99 -11.54 -18.48
C ASP A 216 -11.10 -12.67 -17.45
N GLN A 217 -11.89 -13.69 -17.76
CA GLN A 217 -12.10 -14.84 -16.87
C GLN A 217 -10.83 -15.69 -16.65
N THR A 218 -9.86 -15.63 -17.57
CA THR A 218 -8.58 -16.32 -17.43
C THR A 218 -7.64 -15.55 -16.52
N GLY A 219 -7.67 -14.20 -16.63
CA GLY A 219 -6.79 -13.34 -15.83
C GLY A 219 -6.40 -12.04 -16.54
N ILE A 220 -5.20 -11.53 -16.24
CA ILE A 220 -4.68 -10.31 -16.86
C ILE A 220 -4.09 -10.63 -18.22
N PHE A 221 -4.69 -10.05 -19.27
CA PHE A 221 -4.19 -10.13 -20.64
C PHE A 221 -3.34 -8.90 -20.97
N ASN A 222 -2.06 -9.13 -21.19
CA ASN A 222 -1.11 -8.10 -21.62
C ASN A 222 -1.11 -8.02 -23.15
N LYS A 223 -1.65 -6.92 -23.71
CA LYS A 223 -1.78 -6.73 -25.15
C LYS A 223 -0.45 -6.60 -25.87
N GLU A 224 0.57 -6.00 -25.23
CA GLU A 224 1.90 -5.81 -25.82
C GLU A 224 2.61 -7.15 -26.02
N ARG A 225 2.42 -8.09 -25.06
CA ARG A 225 3.01 -9.44 -25.09
C ARG A 225 2.10 -10.47 -25.76
N ASN A 226 0.83 -10.10 -25.97
CA ASN A 226 -0.22 -10.97 -26.53
C ASN A 226 -0.37 -12.28 -25.72
N GLU A 227 -0.35 -12.20 -24.39
CA GLU A 227 -0.45 -13.36 -23.48
C GLU A 227 -1.16 -13.00 -22.17
N HIS A 228 -1.72 -14.01 -21.50
CA HIS A 228 -2.12 -13.90 -20.11
C HIS A 228 -0.90 -13.99 -19.20
N THR A 229 -0.73 -12.98 -18.35
CA THR A 229 0.45 -12.87 -17.46
C THR A 229 0.18 -13.30 -16.04
N HIS A 230 -1.08 -13.22 -15.58
CA HIS A 230 -1.49 -13.56 -14.22
C HIS A 230 -2.85 -14.26 -14.26
N LEU A 231 -2.93 -15.47 -13.69
CA LEU A 231 -4.16 -16.27 -13.68
C LEU A 231 -5.09 -15.81 -12.56
N LEU A 232 -6.36 -15.54 -12.89
CA LEU A 232 -7.38 -15.08 -11.94
C LEU A 232 -7.75 -16.20 -10.96
N GLN A 233 -7.72 -15.91 -9.66
CA GLN A 233 -8.11 -16.84 -8.60
C GLN A 233 -9.37 -16.38 -7.85
N ALA A 234 -9.50 -15.09 -7.61
CA ALA A 234 -10.64 -14.54 -6.88
C ALA A 234 -10.89 -13.08 -7.23
N ILE A 235 -12.13 -12.65 -7.12
CA ILE A 235 -12.52 -11.24 -7.13
C ILE A 235 -13.20 -10.94 -5.79
N LYS A 236 -12.85 -9.81 -5.20
CA LYS A 236 -13.41 -9.35 -3.92
C LYS A 236 -14.02 -7.96 -4.05
N ARG A 237 -15.21 -7.82 -3.48
CA ARG A 237 -15.84 -6.53 -3.19
C ARG A 237 -15.51 -6.15 -1.77
N ILE A 238 -14.67 -5.15 -1.62
CA ILE A 238 -14.27 -4.61 -0.32
C ILE A 238 -15.35 -3.62 0.14
N LYS A 239 -15.67 -3.64 1.42
CA LYS A 239 -16.69 -2.78 2.05
C LYS A 239 -16.12 -2.02 3.23
#